data_19912326d359915e72f320e00a0b0b4b
#
_entry.id   19912326d359915e72f320e00a0b0b4b
#
_cell.length_a   1.000
_cell.length_b   1.000
_cell.length_c   1.000
_cell.angle_alpha   90.00
_cell.angle_beta   90.00
_cell.angle_gamma   90.00
#
_symmetry.space_group_name_H-M   'P 1'
#
loop_
_entity.id
_entity.type
_entity.pdbx_description
1 polymer ?
#
loop_
_entity_poly.entity_id
_entity_poly.type
_entity_poly.pdbx_seq_one_letter_code
_entity_poly.pdbx_strand_id
1 'polypeptide(L)'
;MQRKKRIESILEEYFSEYIYKVDDTSYEHSGHNNFSGNDETHFRITLNSKNKIKENKLLMHRKINKLLKKEFSSGLHALEIKVLD
;
A
#
# COMPACT_ATOMS: atom_id res chain seq x y z
N MET A 1 -12.86 -0.38 -11.38
CA MET A 1 -11.76 -1.16 -10.78
C MET A 1 -11.14 -0.41 -9.64
N GLN A 2 -11.18 -0.98 -8.47
CA GLN A 2 -10.66 -0.29 -7.31
C GLN A 2 -9.14 -0.36 -7.24
N ARG A 3 -8.56 0.70 -6.71
CA ARG A 3 -7.11 0.77 -6.50
C ARG A 3 -6.64 -0.32 -5.54
N LYS A 4 -7.45 -0.62 -4.53
CA LYS A 4 -7.11 -1.68 -3.57
C LYS A 4 -6.81 -3.00 -4.28
N LYS A 5 -7.65 -3.39 -5.24
CA LYS A 5 -7.46 -4.64 -5.97
C LYS A 5 -6.20 -4.62 -6.83
N ARG A 6 -5.89 -3.47 -7.42
CA ARG A 6 -4.66 -3.35 -8.20
C ARG A 6 -3.43 -3.48 -7.31
N ILE A 7 -3.48 -2.88 -6.13
CA ILE A 7 -2.37 -2.99 -5.16
C ILE A 7 -2.24 -4.44 -4.70
N GLU A 8 -3.35 -5.08 -4.37
CA GLU A 8 -3.32 -6.48 -3.94
C GLU A 8 -2.71 -7.39 -5.01
N SER A 9 -3.04 -7.14 -6.27
CA SER A 9 -2.47 -7.93 -7.38
C SER A 9 -0.97 -7.77 -7.48
N ILE A 10 -0.48 -6.57 -7.27
CA ILE A 10 0.96 -6.30 -7.30
C ILE A 10 1.65 -7.00 -6.14
N LEU A 11 1.07 -6.95 -4.94
CA LEU A 11 1.65 -7.62 -3.79
C LEU A 11 1.65 -9.14 -3.97
N GLU A 12 0.59 -9.69 -4.55
CA GLU A 12 0.54 -11.12 -4.81
C GLU A 12 1.65 -11.56 -5.77
N GLU A 13 1.94 -10.74 -6.76
CA GLU A 13 2.97 -11.06 -7.74
C GLU A 13 4.39 -10.93 -7.19
N TYR A 14 4.66 -9.85 -6.45
CA TYR A 14 6.02 -9.52 -6.05
C TYR A 14 6.35 -9.85 -4.60
N PHE A 15 5.36 -10.11 -3.77
CA PHE A 15 5.54 -10.40 -2.34
C PHE A 15 4.77 -11.63 -1.92
N SER A 16 4.79 -12.68 -2.76
CA SER A 16 4.06 -13.93 -2.48
C SER A 16 4.55 -14.63 -1.22
N GLU A 17 5.78 -14.35 -0.78
CA GLU A 17 6.35 -14.92 0.44
C GLU A 17 5.82 -14.23 1.71
N TYR A 18 4.93 -13.24 1.54
CA TYR A 18 4.39 -12.48 2.65
C TYR A 18 2.88 -12.64 2.74
N ILE A 19 2.40 -12.55 3.98
CA ILE A 19 0.97 -12.34 4.23
C ILE A 19 0.79 -10.83 4.16
N TYR A 20 -0.08 -10.37 3.28
CA TYR A 20 -0.27 -8.94 3.10
C TYR A 20 -1.69 -8.54 3.42
N LYS A 21 -1.86 -7.28 3.80
CA LYS A 21 -3.15 -6.67 4.03
C LYS A 21 -3.11 -5.27 3.45
N VAL A 22 -4.14 -4.92 2.70
CA VAL A 22 -4.27 -3.59 2.11
C VAL A 22 -5.54 -2.96 2.66
N ASP A 23 -5.38 -1.81 3.32
CA ASP A 23 -6.50 -1.07 3.89
C ASP A 23 -6.62 0.29 3.20
N ASP A 24 -7.84 0.64 2.79
CA ASP A 24 -8.13 1.98 2.30
C ASP A 24 -8.43 2.83 3.52
N THR A 25 -7.55 3.78 3.81
CA THR A 25 -7.66 4.64 4.98
C THR A 25 -8.12 6.04 4.62
N SER A 26 -8.63 6.22 3.42
CA SER A 26 -9.08 7.54 2.94
C SER A 26 -10.11 8.18 3.86
N TYR A 27 -10.96 7.36 4.48
CA TYR A 27 -11.99 7.85 5.38
C TYR A 27 -11.42 8.57 6.62
N GLU A 28 -10.19 8.24 7.00
CA GLU A 28 -9.54 8.88 8.15
C GLU A 28 -9.19 10.34 7.89
N HIS A 29 -9.28 10.74 6.64
CA HIS A 29 -8.95 12.11 6.22
C HIS A 29 -10.18 12.89 5.77
N SER A 30 -11.37 12.30 5.89
CA SER A 30 -12.59 13.00 5.54
C SER A 30 -12.82 14.15 6.53
N GLY A 31 -13.30 15.25 6.03
CA GLY A 31 -13.49 16.44 6.85
C GLY A 31 -12.35 17.45 6.73
N HIS A 32 -11.24 17.10 6.12
CA HIS A 32 -10.18 18.04 5.84
C HIS A 32 -10.59 18.92 4.66
N ASN A 33 -10.19 20.20 4.71
CA ASN A 33 -10.61 21.17 3.71
C ASN A 33 -10.25 20.77 2.27
N ASN A 34 -9.16 20.06 2.12
CA ASN A 34 -8.68 19.65 0.80
C ASN A 34 -9.13 18.26 0.41
N PHE A 35 -9.94 17.61 1.23
CA PHE A 35 -10.40 16.28 0.93
C PHE A 35 -11.54 16.34 -0.08
N SER A 36 -11.37 15.67 -1.20
CA SER A 36 -12.35 15.71 -2.29
C SER A 36 -13.57 14.82 -2.05
N GLY A 37 -13.54 14.02 -1.01
CA GLY A 37 -14.61 13.05 -0.74
C GLY A 37 -14.43 11.74 -1.49
N ASN A 38 -13.39 11.63 -2.28
CA ASN A 38 -13.10 10.41 -3.02
C ASN A 38 -12.34 9.40 -2.16
N ASP A 39 -12.73 8.14 -2.26
CA ASP A 39 -11.95 7.05 -1.69
C ASP A 39 -10.71 6.81 -2.53
N GLU A 40 -9.87 5.87 -2.07
CA GLU A 40 -8.72 5.41 -2.84
C GLU A 40 -7.58 6.42 -2.93
N THR A 41 -7.50 7.34 -1.97
CA THR A 41 -6.42 8.33 -1.93
C THR A 41 -5.36 8.00 -0.88
N HIS A 42 -5.73 7.26 0.17
CA HIS A 42 -4.83 6.94 1.29
C HIS A 42 -4.94 5.45 1.59
N PHE A 43 -3.80 4.78 1.61
CA PHE A 43 -3.78 3.34 1.86
C PHE A 43 -2.72 2.96 2.88
N ARG A 44 -2.96 1.84 3.56
CA ARG A 44 -1.98 1.21 4.44
C ARG A 44 -1.75 -0.21 3.95
N ILE A 45 -0.48 -0.56 3.74
CA ILE A 45 -0.08 -1.92 3.38
C ILE A 45 0.66 -2.50 4.58
N THR A 46 0.24 -3.69 5.01
CA THR A 46 0.89 -4.43 6.08
C THR A 46 1.45 -5.72 5.49
N LEU A 47 2.72 -5.97 5.73
CA LEU A 47 3.40 -7.18 5.26
C LEU A 47 3.97 -7.96 6.44
N ASN A 48 3.74 -9.27 6.43
CA ASN A 48 4.27 -10.16 7.46
C ASN A 48 4.88 -11.37 6.76
N SER A 49 6.16 -11.62 7.02
CA SER A 49 6.86 -12.72 6.37
C SER A 49 6.30 -14.08 6.80
N LYS A 50 5.99 -14.92 5.83
CA LYS A 50 5.53 -16.30 6.10
C LYS A 50 6.64 -17.17 6.66
N ASN A 51 7.87 -16.89 6.29
CA ASN A 51 9.02 -17.75 6.60
C ASN A 51 10.03 -17.08 7.53
N LYS A 52 9.63 -16.04 8.23
CA LYS A 52 10.49 -15.27 9.13
C LYS A 52 11.76 -14.76 8.44
N ILE A 53 11.64 -14.44 7.17
CA ILE A 53 12.74 -13.87 6.40
C ILE A 53 12.92 -12.42 6.84
N LYS A 54 14.15 -12.09 7.25
CA LYS A 54 14.45 -10.71 7.61
C LYS A 54 14.93 -10.00 6.35
N GLU A 55 14.13 -9.08 5.86
CA GLU A 55 14.50 -8.27 4.72
C GLU A 55 14.74 -6.83 5.16
N ASN A 56 15.51 -6.11 4.35
CA ASN A 56 15.77 -4.70 4.59
C ASN A 56 14.48 -3.91 4.34
N LYS A 57 13.93 -3.34 5.41
CA LYS A 57 12.66 -2.61 5.32
C LYS A 57 12.74 -1.42 4.39
N LEU A 58 13.88 -0.73 4.36
CA LEU A 58 14.04 0.40 3.46
C LEU A 58 13.96 -0.02 2.00
N LEU A 59 14.60 -1.15 1.66
CA LEU A 59 14.55 -1.66 0.29
C LEU A 59 13.15 -2.10 -0.08
N MET A 60 12.41 -2.68 0.87
CA MET A 60 11.02 -3.07 0.64
C MET A 60 10.14 -1.84 0.38
N HIS A 61 10.31 -0.80 1.18
CA HIS A 61 9.57 0.45 0.98
C HIS A 61 9.86 1.04 -0.40
N ARG A 62 11.12 1.07 -0.80
CA ARG A 62 11.52 1.59 -2.11
C ARG A 62 10.93 0.77 -3.25
N LYS A 63 10.94 -0.55 -3.10
CA LYS A 63 10.39 -1.44 -4.12
C LYS A 63 8.89 -1.23 -4.28
N ILE A 64 8.16 -1.16 -3.16
CA ILE A 64 6.72 -0.96 -3.19
C ILE A 64 6.39 0.39 -3.83
N ASN A 65 7.09 1.45 -3.44
CA ASN A 65 6.84 2.77 -4.02
C ASN A 65 7.09 2.77 -5.53
N LYS A 66 8.12 2.07 -5.98
CA LYS A 66 8.41 1.97 -7.41
C LYS A 66 7.31 1.21 -8.15
N LEU A 67 6.85 0.10 -7.57
CA LEU A 67 5.80 -0.72 -8.17
C LEU A 67 4.48 0.03 -8.26
N LEU A 68 4.23 0.94 -7.31
CA LEU A 68 2.97 1.69 -7.25
C LEU A 68 3.07 3.07 -7.88
N LYS A 69 4.11 3.31 -8.66
CA LYS A 69 4.31 4.63 -9.28
C LYS A 69 3.10 5.09 -10.09
N LYS A 70 2.47 4.18 -10.82
CA LYS A 70 1.28 4.53 -11.61
C LYS A 70 0.11 4.92 -10.74
N GLU A 71 -0.03 4.30 -9.58
CA GLU A 71 -1.11 4.65 -8.66
C GLU A 71 -0.90 6.05 -8.09
N PHE A 72 0.34 6.39 -7.75
CA PHE A 72 0.65 7.76 -7.30
C PHE A 72 0.34 8.78 -8.39
N SER A 73 0.59 8.43 -9.65
CA SER A 73 0.29 9.32 -10.77
C SER A 73 -1.20 9.48 -11.03
N SER A 74 -2.00 8.52 -10.60
CA SER A 74 -3.44 8.50 -10.92
C SER A 74 -4.34 8.80 -9.72
N GLY A 75 -3.76 9.28 -8.61
CA GLY A 75 -4.61 9.73 -7.51
C GLY A 75 -4.28 9.19 -6.14
N LEU A 76 -3.37 8.24 -6.02
CA LEU A 76 -2.91 7.81 -4.71
C LEU A 76 -2.10 8.94 -4.09
N HIS A 77 -2.58 9.44 -2.96
CA HIS A 77 -1.98 10.61 -2.32
C HIS A 77 -0.93 10.23 -1.29
N ALA A 78 -1.23 9.23 -0.48
CA ALA A 78 -0.32 8.79 0.57
C ALA A 78 -0.41 7.30 0.80
N LEU A 79 0.72 6.71 1.18
CA LEU A 79 0.82 5.27 1.41
C LEU A 79 1.63 5.03 2.68
N GLU A 80 1.05 4.28 3.61
CA GLU A 80 1.74 3.83 4.80
C GLU A 80 2.13 2.37 4.59
N ILE A 81 3.36 2.01 4.89
CA ILE A 81 3.85 0.64 4.72
C ILE A 81 4.37 0.16 6.07
N LYS A 82 3.78 -0.93 6.56
CA LYS A 82 4.23 -1.58 7.79
C LYS A 82 4.78 -2.95 7.46
N VAL A 83 6.00 -3.23 7.86
CA VAL A 83 6.61 -4.53 7.68
C VAL A 83 6.80 -5.15 9.07
N LEU A 84 6.09 -6.25 9.30
CA LEU A 84 6.13 -6.94 10.59
C LEU A 84 7.08 -8.14 10.48
N ASP A 85 7.86 -8.35 11.52
CA ASP A 85 8.79 -9.48 11.58
C ASP A 85 8.12 -10.73 12.12
#